data_7af0fbd016afbb5e7d141bdf252fd679
#
_entry.id   7af0fbd016afbb5e7d141bdf252fd679
#
_cell.length_a   1.000
_cell.length_b   1.000
_cell.length_c   1.000
_cell.angle_alpha   90.00
_cell.angle_beta   90.00
_cell.angle_gamma   90.00
#
_symmetry.space_group_name_H-M   'P 1'
#
loop_
_entity.id
_entity.type
_entity.pdbx_description
1 polymer ?
#
loop_
_entity_poly.entity_id
_entity_poly.type
_entity_poly.pdbx_seq_one_letter_code
_entity_poly.pdbx_strand_id
1 'polypeptide(L)'
;MEGHIEWFRDQVIFLTGGTGNLGVCLLYKLTLHLPTKKIFVLCRGSVQRALDKLEAAMAEQFDDVLDSHRVQFMVGDTSKPSLGLKPSDLRQLQDEVTVVINAAADISLQQPLHLSIQTNCIAHLELLTLICGFSRLKSFLHVSSTSVNSFLPDGIIEERIYPLCEEDPDPEKVLSHILHAGQSAYTENFVAPYALCKYLAERLILKQDNLPFNILIVRPSLIGPAIRDPYPYYGNDEGMPLHSAIYNLATDPDYGLDELGKGINLDAVFDEIPVDLVANTCLAHLAAGSIGIVQAAGSLYAASTTGEITNTMIESVAPMAIEKLRRGEIRQSQNLAPMFYQVLERYMRTWDIRCGRSEHLKEHTGVLGLSLDGHDAKAFMKHRWQNVTNLVFGLSST
;
A
#
# COMPACT_ATOMS: atom_id res chain seq x y z
N MET A 1 -16.75 -3.75 -18.34
CA MET A 1 -16.73 -3.11 -17.00
C MET A 1 -18.07 -3.19 -16.25
N GLU A 2 -19.25 -3.01 -16.86
CA GLU A 2 -20.56 -3.13 -16.16
C GLU A 2 -20.72 -4.47 -15.44
N GLY A 3 -20.40 -5.59 -16.10
CA GLY A 3 -20.43 -6.91 -15.48
C GLY A 3 -19.52 -7.07 -14.25
N HIS A 4 -18.36 -6.38 -14.25
CA HIS A 4 -17.46 -6.36 -13.10
C HIS A 4 -18.04 -5.54 -11.94
N ILE A 5 -18.73 -4.43 -12.21
CA ILE A 5 -19.41 -3.65 -11.17
C ILE A 5 -20.56 -4.48 -10.57
N GLU A 6 -21.37 -5.11 -11.43
CA GLU A 6 -22.49 -5.92 -11.01
C GLU A 6 -22.07 -7.15 -10.20
N TRP A 7 -20.87 -7.69 -10.43
CA TRP A 7 -20.33 -8.80 -9.66
C TRP A 7 -20.31 -8.53 -8.14
N PHE A 8 -20.16 -7.27 -7.73
CA PHE A 8 -20.12 -6.90 -6.30
C PHE A 8 -21.49 -6.96 -5.61
N ARG A 9 -22.61 -6.97 -6.33
CA ARG A 9 -23.98 -6.93 -5.76
C ARG A 9 -24.24 -8.01 -4.71
N ASP A 10 -23.73 -9.21 -4.93
CA ASP A 10 -23.93 -10.34 -4.05
C ASP A 10 -22.75 -10.60 -3.09
N GLN A 11 -21.72 -9.75 -3.15
CA GLN A 11 -20.53 -9.99 -2.33
C GLN A 11 -20.70 -9.48 -0.91
N VAL A 12 -20.30 -10.33 0.02
CA VAL A 12 -20.11 -9.99 1.43
C VAL A 12 -18.60 -9.99 1.67
N ILE A 13 -18.04 -8.82 1.94
CA ILE A 13 -16.59 -8.61 1.99
C ILE A 13 -16.11 -8.53 3.43
N PHE A 14 -15.02 -9.23 3.76
CA PHE A 14 -14.27 -9.03 4.98
C PHE A 14 -12.98 -8.29 4.65
N LEU A 15 -12.85 -7.06 5.15
CA LEU A 15 -11.72 -6.16 4.93
C LEU A 15 -10.87 -6.04 6.19
N THR A 16 -9.60 -6.43 6.12
CA THR A 16 -8.60 -6.08 7.12
C THR A 16 -7.81 -4.86 6.66
N GLY A 17 -7.31 -4.06 7.60
CA GLY A 17 -6.59 -2.83 7.26
C GLY A 17 -7.48 -1.69 6.73
N GLY A 18 -8.80 -1.76 6.92
CA GLY A 18 -9.79 -0.82 6.40
C GLY A 18 -9.65 0.62 6.90
N THR A 19 -8.81 0.89 7.90
CA THR A 19 -8.49 2.24 8.40
C THR A 19 -7.10 2.74 7.98
N GLY A 20 -6.39 1.98 7.14
CA GLY A 20 -5.13 2.40 6.52
C GLY A 20 -5.37 3.13 5.20
N ASN A 21 -4.33 3.73 4.62
CA ASN A 21 -4.45 4.54 3.40
C ASN A 21 -5.20 3.81 2.26
N LEU A 22 -4.70 2.68 1.79
CA LEU A 22 -5.39 1.87 0.77
C LEU A 22 -6.74 1.33 1.25
N GLY A 23 -6.83 0.92 2.54
CA GLY A 23 -8.05 0.36 3.10
C GLY A 23 -9.22 1.32 3.13
N VAL A 24 -8.99 2.60 3.43
CA VAL A 24 -10.01 3.67 3.37
C VAL A 24 -10.50 3.86 1.94
N CYS A 25 -9.58 3.93 0.97
CA CYS A 25 -9.95 4.06 -0.44
C CYS A 25 -10.77 2.85 -0.93
N LEU A 26 -10.38 1.63 -0.55
CA LEU A 26 -11.15 0.41 -0.83
C LEU A 26 -12.54 0.46 -0.18
N LEU A 27 -12.62 0.81 1.11
CA LEU A 27 -13.88 0.93 1.84
C LEU A 27 -14.81 1.95 1.19
N TYR A 28 -14.30 3.13 0.85
CA TYR A 28 -15.04 4.17 0.14
C TYR A 28 -15.64 3.64 -1.17
N LYS A 29 -14.82 3.04 -2.05
CA LYS A 29 -15.28 2.50 -3.33
C LYS A 29 -16.30 1.37 -3.17
N LEU A 30 -16.04 0.42 -2.29
CA LEU A 30 -16.92 -0.70 -2.00
C LEU A 30 -18.28 -0.24 -1.46
N THR A 31 -18.30 0.86 -0.71
CA THR A 31 -19.50 1.36 -0.07
C THR A 31 -20.31 2.30 -0.97
N LEU A 32 -19.66 3.26 -1.63
CA LEU A 32 -20.36 4.34 -2.32
C LEU A 32 -20.43 4.16 -3.85
N HIS A 33 -19.47 3.43 -4.44
CA HIS A 33 -19.39 3.29 -5.89
C HIS A 33 -19.73 1.89 -6.43
N LEU A 34 -19.72 0.88 -5.56
CA LEU A 34 -20.02 -0.49 -5.95
C LEU A 34 -21.27 -0.98 -5.20
N PRO A 35 -22.10 -1.84 -5.83
CA PRO A 35 -23.32 -2.34 -5.22
C PRO A 35 -23.05 -3.48 -4.22
N THR A 36 -21.99 -3.36 -3.42
CA THR A 36 -21.55 -4.39 -2.46
C THR A 36 -22.65 -4.63 -1.42
N LYS A 37 -22.97 -5.90 -1.18
CA LYS A 37 -24.06 -6.29 -0.28
C LYS A 37 -23.77 -5.92 1.18
N LYS A 38 -22.57 -6.25 1.66
CA LYS A 38 -22.15 -6.01 3.04
C LYS A 38 -20.63 -6.00 3.16
N ILE A 39 -20.12 -5.21 4.09
CA ILE A 39 -18.68 -5.09 4.35
C ILE A 39 -18.45 -5.23 5.87
N PHE A 40 -17.68 -6.23 6.25
CA PHE A 40 -17.15 -6.37 7.60
C PHE A 40 -15.74 -5.75 7.64
N VAL A 41 -15.52 -4.80 8.53
CA VAL A 41 -14.21 -4.14 8.70
C VAL A 41 -13.59 -4.57 10.03
N LEU A 42 -12.44 -5.23 9.96
CA LEU A 42 -11.66 -5.54 11.16
C LEU A 42 -10.97 -4.27 11.66
N CYS A 43 -11.25 -3.90 12.91
CA CYS A 43 -10.66 -2.73 13.54
C CYS A 43 -9.90 -3.08 14.82
N ARG A 44 -8.66 -2.60 14.93
CA ARG A 44 -7.79 -2.83 16.09
C ARG A 44 -8.12 -1.85 17.23
N GLY A 45 -8.33 -2.38 18.42
CA GLY A 45 -8.60 -1.61 19.64
C GLY A 45 -10.09 -1.40 19.87
N SER A 46 -10.74 -0.43 19.22
CA SER A 46 -12.16 -0.17 19.39
C SER A 46 -12.81 0.31 18.09
N VAL A 47 -14.13 0.18 18.00
CA VAL A 47 -14.93 0.74 16.91
C VAL A 47 -14.78 2.27 16.87
N GLN A 48 -14.85 2.94 18.03
CA GLN A 48 -14.70 4.40 18.08
C GLN A 48 -13.38 4.86 17.49
N ARG A 49 -12.27 4.22 17.84
CA ARG A 49 -10.96 4.55 17.24
C ARG A 49 -10.93 4.35 15.72
N ALA A 50 -11.66 3.35 15.20
CA ALA A 50 -11.75 3.14 13.76
C ALA A 50 -12.57 4.26 13.11
N LEU A 51 -13.70 4.65 13.72
CA LEU A 51 -14.53 5.75 13.25
C LEU A 51 -13.76 7.07 13.25
N ASP A 52 -13.08 7.41 14.35
CA ASP A 52 -12.25 8.63 14.44
C ASP A 52 -11.21 8.73 13.31
N LYS A 53 -10.58 7.57 12.97
CA LYS A 53 -9.63 7.50 11.87
C LYS A 53 -10.27 7.67 10.49
N LEU A 54 -11.45 7.09 10.29
CA LEU A 54 -12.18 7.20 9.02
C LEU A 54 -12.70 8.61 8.82
N GLU A 55 -13.23 9.24 9.88
CA GLU A 55 -13.67 10.63 9.85
C GLU A 55 -12.50 11.57 9.53
N ALA A 56 -11.34 11.39 10.16
CA ALA A 56 -10.15 12.17 9.87
C ALA A 56 -9.64 11.96 8.43
N ALA A 57 -9.82 10.77 7.85
CA ALA A 57 -9.32 10.41 6.53
C ALA A 57 -10.26 10.82 5.39
N MET A 58 -11.57 10.90 5.60
CA MET A 58 -12.57 11.20 4.57
C MET A 58 -13.77 11.98 5.14
N ALA A 59 -13.48 13.13 5.78
CA ALA A 59 -14.47 13.91 6.52
C ALA A 59 -15.78 14.20 5.76
N GLU A 60 -15.68 14.55 4.47
CA GLU A 60 -16.85 14.87 3.64
C GLU A 60 -17.68 13.63 3.24
N GLN A 61 -17.05 12.44 3.14
CA GLN A 61 -17.70 11.20 2.70
C GLN A 61 -18.01 10.25 3.85
N PHE A 62 -17.61 10.60 5.06
CA PHE A 62 -17.69 9.73 6.23
C PHE A 62 -19.14 9.36 6.57
N ASP A 63 -20.03 10.35 6.63
CA ASP A 63 -21.44 10.13 6.93
C ASP A 63 -22.11 9.28 5.86
N ASP A 64 -21.82 9.51 4.57
CA ASP A 64 -22.35 8.71 3.46
C ASP A 64 -21.94 7.24 3.55
N VAL A 65 -20.72 6.97 3.99
CA VAL A 65 -20.23 5.59 4.22
C VAL A 65 -21.02 4.92 5.33
N LEU A 66 -21.28 5.61 6.45
CA LEU A 66 -22.04 5.07 7.58
C LEU A 66 -23.53 4.91 7.23
N ASP A 67 -24.12 5.91 6.61
CA ASP A 67 -25.55 5.94 6.23
C ASP A 67 -25.91 4.91 5.15
N SER A 68 -24.91 4.36 4.46
CA SER A 68 -25.12 3.22 3.56
C SER A 68 -25.69 1.98 4.27
N HIS A 69 -25.53 1.88 5.59
CA HIS A 69 -25.89 0.73 6.43
C HIS A 69 -25.30 -0.62 5.97
N ARG A 70 -24.24 -0.58 5.11
CA ARG A 70 -23.59 -1.78 4.56
C ARG A 70 -22.33 -2.15 5.34
N VAL A 71 -21.81 -1.26 6.18
CA VAL A 71 -20.54 -1.45 6.90
C VAL A 71 -20.81 -1.91 8.34
N GLN A 72 -20.18 -3.01 8.73
CA GLN A 72 -20.17 -3.50 10.10
C GLN A 72 -18.73 -3.60 10.62
N PHE A 73 -18.44 -2.89 11.69
CA PHE A 73 -17.12 -2.93 12.33
C PHE A 73 -17.03 -4.09 13.32
N MET A 74 -15.93 -4.83 13.27
CA MET A 74 -15.60 -5.92 14.19
C MET A 74 -14.28 -5.65 14.90
N VAL A 75 -14.31 -5.64 16.23
CA VAL A 75 -13.08 -5.42 17.02
C VAL A 75 -12.24 -6.68 17.03
N GLY A 76 -11.01 -6.57 16.51
CA GLY A 76 -10.07 -7.69 16.44
C GLY A 76 -8.67 -7.23 16.05
N ASP A 77 -7.75 -8.18 15.93
CA ASP A 77 -6.35 -7.93 15.61
C ASP A 77 -5.79 -9.13 14.84
N THR A 78 -5.21 -8.89 13.66
CA THR A 78 -4.61 -9.95 12.82
C THR A 78 -3.47 -10.70 13.50
N SER A 79 -2.84 -10.12 14.51
CA SER A 79 -1.76 -10.76 15.28
C SER A 79 -2.26 -11.70 16.40
N LYS A 80 -3.58 -11.84 16.55
CA LYS A 80 -4.18 -12.67 17.62
C LYS A 80 -4.82 -13.93 17.04
N PRO A 81 -4.80 -15.04 17.80
CA PRO A 81 -5.53 -16.26 17.41
C PRO A 81 -7.00 -15.94 17.12
N SER A 82 -7.53 -16.52 16.04
CA SER A 82 -8.89 -16.22 15.55
C SER A 82 -9.19 -14.73 15.40
N LEU A 83 -8.16 -13.93 15.07
CA LEU A 83 -8.20 -12.47 14.96
C LEU A 83 -8.63 -11.77 16.27
N GLY A 84 -8.63 -12.45 17.43
CA GLY A 84 -9.16 -11.93 18.69
C GLY A 84 -10.65 -11.59 18.65
N LEU A 85 -11.40 -12.12 17.68
CA LEU A 85 -12.83 -11.90 17.52
C LEU A 85 -13.64 -12.65 18.58
N LYS A 86 -14.83 -12.10 18.90
CA LYS A 86 -15.83 -12.85 19.67
C LYS A 86 -16.31 -14.08 18.88
N PRO A 87 -16.67 -15.18 19.54
CA PRO A 87 -17.15 -16.38 18.84
C PRO A 87 -18.37 -16.16 17.94
N SER A 88 -19.25 -15.21 18.30
CA SER A 88 -20.40 -14.82 17.48
C SER A 88 -19.96 -14.14 16.18
N ASP A 89 -19.02 -13.21 16.27
CA ASP A 89 -18.53 -12.45 15.11
C ASP A 89 -17.75 -13.35 14.16
N LEU A 90 -16.95 -14.27 14.72
CA LEU A 90 -16.24 -15.26 13.91
C LEU A 90 -17.21 -16.18 13.15
N ARG A 91 -18.25 -16.71 13.82
CA ARG A 91 -19.29 -17.51 13.16
C ARG A 91 -19.97 -16.75 12.04
N GLN A 92 -20.30 -15.46 12.29
CA GLN A 92 -20.91 -14.62 11.27
C GLN A 92 -20.03 -14.47 10.03
N LEU A 93 -18.72 -14.26 10.20
CA LEU A 93 -17.77 -14.23 9.07
C LEU A 93 -17.74 -15.57 8.33
N GLN A 94 -17.68 -16.70 9.05
CA GLN A 94 -17.64 -18.05 8.48
C GLN A 94 -18.87 -18.35 7.61
N ASP A 95 -20.03 -17.86 8.00
CA ASP A 95 -21.30 -18.15 7.34
C ASP A 95 -21.63 -17.18 6.18
N GLU A 96 -21.21 -15.91 6.29
CA GLU A 96 -21.65 -14.88 5.36
C GLU A 96 -20.59 -14.49 4.30
N VAL A 97 -19.28 -14.49 4.64
CA VAL A 97 -18.23 -13.88 3.82
C VAL A 97 -18.00 -14.65 2.51
N THR A 98 -17.99 -13.90 1.41
CA THR A 98 -17.71 -14.42 0.07
C THR A 98 -16.35 -13.97 -0.48
N VAL A 99 -15.83 -12.85 0.02
CA VAL A 99 -14.54 -12.29 -0.40
C VAL A 99 -13.79 -11.77 0.83
N VAL A 100 -12.51 -12.10 0.93
CA VAL A 100 -11.61 -11.52 1.92
C VAL A 100 -10.60 -10.63 1.22
N ILE A 101 -10.47 -9.38 1.70
CA ILE A 101 -9.45 -8.43 1.26
C ILE A 101 -8.51 -8.17 2.45
N ASN A 102 -7.28 -8.66 2.34
CA ASN A 102 -6.26 -8.47 3.36
C ASN A 102 -5.31 -7.34 2.97
N ALA A 103 -5.64 -6.12 3.41
CA ALA A 103 -4.83 -4.91 3.24
C ALA A 103 -4.12 -4.48 4.53
N ALA A 104 -4.20 -5.27 5.60
CA ALA A 104 -3.47 -4.99 6.83
C ALA A 104 -1.97 -5.31 6.66
N ALA A 105 -1.13 -4.41 7.09
CA ALA A 105 0.32 -4.59 7.18
C ALA A 105 0.92 -3.59 8.19
N ASP A 106 2.09 -3.91 8.71
CA ASP A 106 2.98 -2.94 9.34
C ASP A 106 4.03 -2.53 8.31
N ILE A 107 3.94 -1.30 7.84
CA ILE A 107 4.81 -0.74 6.79
C ILE A 107 6.09 -0.12 7.33
N SER A 108 6.40 -0.28 8.63
CA SER A 108 7.64 0.23 9.23
C SER A 108 8.86 -0.47 8.61
N LEU A 109 9.63 0.28 7.83
CA LEU A 109 10.83 -0.22 7.16
C LEU A 109 12.00 -0.46 8.14
N GLN A 110 11.91 0.10 9.34
CA GLN A 110 12.93 0.02 10.39
C GLN A 110 12.64 -1.05 11.45
N GLN A 111 11.48 -1.71 11.35
CA GLN A 111 11.10 -2.74 12.32
C GLN A 111 12.06 -3.94 12.25
N PRO A 112 12.60 -4.41 13.38
CA PRO A 112 13.44 -5.61 13.40
C PRO A 112 12.75 -6.82 12.79
N LEU A 113 13.51 -7.70 12.13
CA LEU A 113 12.98 -8.86 11.41
C LEU A 113 12.05 -9.74 12.27
N HIS A 114 12.44 -10.00 13.52
CA HIS A 114 11.67 -10.85 14.43
C HIS A 114 10.28 -10.29 14.80
N LEU A 115 10.07 -8.97 14.71
CA LEU A 115 8.78 -8.32 14.87
C LEU A 115 8.06 -8.23 13.53
N SER A 116 8.74 -7.84 12.47
CA SER A 116 8.16 -7.72 11.13
C SER A 116 7.62 -9.04 10.62
N ILE A 117 8.28 -10.18 10.90
CA ILE A 117 7.83 -11.50 10.47
C ILE A 117 6.50 -11.90 11.10
N GLN A 118 6.24 -11.50 12.35
CA GLN A 118 4.98 -11.79 13.04
C GLN A 118 3.82 -11.07 12.39
N THR A 119 3.99 -9.78 12.06
CA THR A 119 2.92 -8.92 11.52
C THR A 119 2.73 -9.05 10.02
N ASN A 120 3.81 -9.27 9.25
CA ASN A 120 3.78 -9.24 7.79
C ASN A 120 3.93 -10.61 7.11
N CYS A 121 4.08 -11.69 7.90
CA CYS A 121 4.08 -13.06 7.37
C CYS A 121 3.16 -13.96 8.19
N ILE A 122 3.46 -14.23 9.46
CA ILE A 122 2.70 -15.18 10.30
C ILE A 122 1.22 -14.78 10.39
N ALA A 123 0.91 -13.53 10.70
CA ALA A 123 -0.48 -13.05 10.79
C ALA A 123 -1.27 -13.29 9.49
N HIS A 124 -0.62 -13.21 8.33
CA HIS A 124 -1.28 -13.46 7.03
C HIS A 124 -1.51 -14.95 6.79
N LEU A 125 -0.59 -15.83 7.22
CA LEU A 125 -0.74 -17.28 7.13
C LEU A 125 -1.82 -17.80 8.11
N GLU A 126 -1.88 -17.22 9.31
CA GLU A 126 -2.94 -17.52 10.27
C GLU A 126 -4.32 -17.07 9.75
N LEU A 127 -4.39 -15.89 9.12
CA LEU A 127 -5.60 -15.45 8.44
C LEU A 127 -6.00 -16.44 7.32
N LEU A 128 -5.04 -16.84 6.47
CA LEU A 128 -5.32 -17.81 5.41
C LEU A 128 -5.86 -19.12 5.98
N THR A 129 -5.24 -19.64 7.04
CA THR A 129 -5.71 -20.87 7.73
C THR A 129 -7.14 -20.68 8.27
N LEU A 130 -7.43 -19.53 8.87
CA LEU A 130 -8.76 -19.24 9.42
C LEU A 130 -9.84 -19.21 8.35
N ILE A 131 -9.57 -18.55 7.22
CA ILE A 131 -10.56 -18.37 6.15
C ILE A 131 -10.80 -19.64 5.34
N CYS A 132 -9.95 -20.67 5.43
CA CYS A 132 -10.24 -22.00 4.89
C CYS A 132 -11.51 -22.62 5.51
N GLY A 133 -11.92 -22.18 6.71
CA GLY A 133 -13.16 -22.58 7.35
C GLY A 133 -14.39 -21.78 6.93
N PHE A 134 -14.29 -20.82 6.00
CA PHE A 134 -15.42 -19.98 5.58
C PHE A 134 -16.25 -20.69 4.50
N SER A 135 -17.51 -20.98 4.80
CA SER A 135 -18.35 -21.86 3.98
C SER A 135 -18.69 -21.29 2.59
N ARG A 136 -18.62 -19.98 2.41
CA ARG A 136 -19.04 -19.28 1.18
C ARG A 136 -17.92 -18.54 0.48
N LEU A 137 -16.69 -18.65 0.96
CA LEU A 137 -15.55 -17.92 0.42
C LEU A 137 -15.27 -18.31 -1.03
N LYS A 138 -15.14 -17.32 -1.91
CA LYS A 138 -14.84 -17.48 -3.34
C LYS A 138 -13.46 -16.93 -3.70
N SER A 139 -13.02 -15.87 -3.02
CA SER A 139 -11.77 -15.19 -3.34
C SER A 139 -11.10 -14.61 -2.10
N PHE A 140 -9.78 -14.73 -2.08
CA PHE A 140 -8.89 -14.06 -1.13
C PHE A 140 -7.93 -13.17 -1.88
N LEU A 141 -8.00 -11.86 -1.62
CA LEU A 141 -7.04 -10.88 -2.11
C LEU A 141 -6.07 -10.54 -0.99
N HIS A 142 -4.78 -10.73 -1.26
CA HIS A 142 -3.69 -10.31 -0.38
C HIS A 142 -2.93 -9.13 -0.98
N VAL A 143 -2.89 -8.01 -0.26
CA VAL A 143 -2.06 -6.85 -0.65
C VAL A 143 -0.63 -7.09 -0.19
N SER A 144 0.26 -7.19 -1.16
CA SER A 144 1.71 -7.33 -0.98
C SER A 144 2.44 -6.04 -1.31
N SER A 145 3.60 -6.10 -1.96
CA SER A 145 4.38 -4.95 -2.42
C SER A 145 5.33 -5.37 -3.53
N THR A 146 5.66 -4.47 -4.46
CA THR A 146 6.73 -4.71 -5.43
C THR A 146 8.10 -4.85 -4.78
N SER A 147 8.28 -4.34 -3.56
CA SER A 147 9.52 -4.47 -2.78
C SER A 147 9.93 -5.93 -2.48
N VAL A 148 9.03 -6.89 -2.62
CA VAL A 148 9.35 -8.32 -2.54
C VAL A 148 10.39 -8.76 -3.58
N ASN A 149 10.56 -7.98 -4.63
CA ASN A 149 11.54 -8.20 -5.69
C ASN A 149 12.84 -7.39 -5.50
N SER A 150 13.01 -6.69 -4.38
CA SER A 150 14.13 -5.76 -4.17
C SER A 150 15.52 -6.42 -4.13
N PHE A 151 15.59 -7.71 -4.03
CA PHE A 151 16.82 -8.49 -4.13
C PHE A 151 17.30 -8.70 -5.59
N LEU A 152 16.45 -8.41 -6.57
CA LEU A 152 16.79 -8.57 -7.98
C LEU A 152 17.72 -7.43 -8.47
N PRO A 153 18.56 -7.69 -9.46
CA PRO A 153 19.29 -6.64 -10.16
C PRO A 153 18.32 -5.70 -10.92
N ASP A 154 18.85 -4.59 -11.42
CA ASP A 154 18.11 -3.70 -12.32
C ASP A 154 17.63 -4.44 -13.55
N GLY A 155 16.48 -4.03 -14.09
CA GLY A 155 15.87 -4.65 -15.26
C GLY A 155 14.37 -4.89 -15.15
N ILE A 156 13.86 -5.78 -15.98
CA ILE A 156 12.42 -6.08 -16.06
C ILE A 156 11.97 -6.95 -14.90
N ILE A 157 10.90 -6.53 -14.23
CA ILE A 157 10.25 -7.24 -13.13
C ILE A 157 8.85 -7.68 -13.58
N GLU A 158 8.70 -8.98 -13.76
CA GLU A 158 7.44 -9.61 -14.18
C GLU A 158 6.51 -9.96 -13.02
N GLU A 159 5.24 -10.25 -13.32
CA GLU A 159 4.19 -10.63 -12.36
C GLU A 159 4.31 -12.11 -11.92
N ARG A 160 5.43 -12.46 -11.32
CA ARG A 160 5.75 -13.83 -10.88
C ARG A 160 6.60 -13.88 -9.61
N ILE A 161 6.75 -15.06 -9.03
CA ILE A 161 7.75 -15.31 -7.98
C ILE A 161 9.12 -15.49 -8.64
N TYR A 162 10.13 -14.86 -8.05
CA TYR A 162 11.53 -15.07 -8.39
C TYR A 162 12.22 -15.90 -7.29
N PRO A 163 13.13 -16.82 -7.63
CA PRO A 163 13.90 -17.53 -6.64
C PRO A 163 14.88 -16.61 -5.91
N LEU A 164 15.13 -16.84 -4.62
CA LEU A 164 16.08 -16.05 -3.82
C LEU A 164 17.53 -16.22 -4.28
N CYS A 165 17.86 -17.41 -4.76
CA CYS A 165 19.18 -17.79 -5.28
C CYS A 165 19.01 -19.02 -6.18
N GLU A 166 20.12 -19.51 -6.77
CA GLU A 166 20.09 -20.67 -7.68
C GLU A 166 19.46 -21.93 -7.07
N GLU A 167 19.72 -22.19 -5.78
CA GLU A 167 19.16 -23.35 -5.07
C GLU A 167 17.75 -23.14 -4.55
N ASP A 168 17.22 -21.93 -4.63
CA ASP A 168 15.90 -21.48 -4.19
C ASP A 168 15.36 -22.18 -2.91
N PRO A 169 15.74 -21.71 -1.74
CA PRO A 169 15.45 -22.38 -0.50
C PRO A 169 13.93 -22.53 -0.26
N ASP A 170 13.53 -23.63 0.37
CA ASP A 170 12.15 -23.84 0.78
C ASP A 170 11.71 -22.73 1.75
N PRO A 171 10.63 -21.97 1.44
CA PRO A 171 10.17 -20.85 2.25
C PRO A 171 9.79 -21.25 3.68
N GLU A 172 9.33 -22.49 3.92
CA GLU A 172 9.03 -22.99 5.27
C GLU A 172 10.30 -23.13 6.11
N LYS A 173 11.40 -23.62 5.51
CA LYS A 173 12.69 -23.73 6.19
C LYS A 173 13.26 -22.34 6.51
N VAL A 174 13.16 -21.38 5.58
CA VAL A 174 13.61 -20.01 5.81
C VAL A 174 12.80 -19.38 6.94
N LEU A 175 11.47 -19.53 6.92
CA LEU A 175 10.59 -19.02 7.98
C LEU A 175 10.93 -19.64 9.34
N SER A 176 11.05 -20.98 9.39
CA SER A 176 11.42 -21.70 10.62
C SER A 176 12.76 -21.24 11.20
N HIS A 177 13.76 -21.01 10.33
CA HIS A 177 15.04 -20.44 10.76
C HIS A 177 14.90 -19.05 11.36
N ILE A 178 14.13 -18.15 10.72
CA ILE A 178 13.87 -16.80 11.23
C ILE A 178 13.20 -16.85 12.61
N LEU A 179 12.20 -17.73 12.77
CA LEU A 179 11.47 -17.85 14.03
C LEU A 179 12.37 -18.39 15.17
N HIS A 180 13.33 -19.22 14.85
CA HIS A 180 14.27 -19.78 15.83
C HIS A 180 15.44 -18.81 16.13
N ALA A 181 16.07 -18.24 15.12
CA ALA A 181 17.30 -17.45 15.21
C ALA A 181 17.06 -15.94 15.33
N GLY A 182 15.85 -15.44 15.00
CA GLY A 182 15.52 -14.02 14.97
C GLY A 182 16.15 -13.25 13.81
N GLN A 183 16.85 -13.92 12.90
CA GLN A 183 17.61 -13.34 11.79
C GLN A 183 17.60 -14.24 10.57
N SER A 184 18.00 -13.70 9.41
CA SER A 184 18.14 -14.46 8.15
C SER A 184 19.33 -13.93 7.36
N ALA A 185 20.09 -14.83 6.73
CA ALA A 185 21.15 -14.48 5.79
C ALA A 185 20.62 -13.70 4.57
N TYR A 186 19.33 -13.77 4.28
CA TYR A 186 18.72 -13.10 3.13
C TYR A 186 18.25 -11.67 3.44
N THR A 187 18.26 -11.22 4.71
CA THR A 187 17.73 -9.90 5.10
C THR A 187 18.40 -8.76 4.35
N GLU A 188 19.72 -8.83 4.20
CA GLU A 188 20.50 -7.78 3.54
C GLU A 188 20.29 -7.70 2.01
N ASN A 189 19.69 -8.72 1.42
CA ASN A 189 19.35 -8.73 -0.01
C ASN A 189 18.11 -7.84 -0.30
N PHE A 190 17.29 -7.57 0.71
CA PHE A 190 16.06 -6.78 0.56
C PHE A 190 16.27 -5.35 1.05
N VAL A 191 15.47 -4.43 0.53
CA VAL A 191 15.48 -3.01 0.94
C VAL A 191 15.17 -2.82 2.43
N ALA A 192 14.36 -3.72 3.00
CA ALA A 192 14.00 -3.72 4.41
C ALA A 192 13.52 -5.13 4.85
N PRO A 193 13.53 -5.45 6.18
CA PRO A 193 12.95 -6.69 6.71
C PRO A 193 11.49 -6.92 6.29
N TYR A 194 10.71 -5.85 6.17
CA TYR A 194 9.35 -5.86 5.63
C TYR A 194 9.25 -6.59 4.28
N ALA A 195 10.15 -6.28 3.35
CA ALA A 195 10.13 -6.85 2.00
C ALA A 195 10.38 -8.35 2.00
N LEU A 196 11.34 -8.84 2.80
CA LEU A 196 11.57 -10.28 3.00
C LEU A 196 10.34 -10.96 3.62
N CYS A 197 9.70 -10.34 4.62
CA CYS A 197 8.51 -10.91 5.26
C CYS A 197 7.34 -11.04 4.27
N LYS A 198 7.10 -10.02 3.44
CA LYS A 198 6.09 -10.07 2.38
C LYS A 198 6.43 -11.11 1.31
N TYR A 199 7.70 -11.21 0.91
CA TYR A 199 8.16 -12.23 -0.03
C TYR A 199 7.88 -13.66 0.48
N LEU A 200 8.21 -13.94 1.75
CA LEU A 200 7.93 -15.24 2.36
C LEU A 200 6.43 -15.50 2.48
N ALA A 201 5.64 -14.49 2.85
CA ALA A 201 4.18 -14.61 2.91
C ALA A 201 3.58 -15.01 1.55
N GLU A 202 3.98 -14.35 0.45
CA GLU A 202 3.51 -14.71 -0.89
C GLU A 202 3.84 -16.14 -1.27
N ARG A 203 5.09 -16.56 -1.07
CA ARG A 203 5.52 -17.93 -1.39
C ARG A 203 4.75 -18.97 -0.61
N LEU A 204 4.51 -18.74 0.69
CA LEU A 204 3.80 -19.64 1.56
C LEU A 204 2.29 -19.66 1.29
N ILE A 205 1.71 -18.53 0.92
CA ILE A 205 0.30 -18.42 0.49
C ILE A 205 0.11 -19.20 -0.82
N LEU A 206 0.98 -18.99 -1.82
CA LEU A 206 0.88 -19.62 -3.13
C LEU A 206 1.29 -21.10 -3.13
N LYS A 207 2.01 -21.57 -2.09
CA LYS A 207 2.36 -22.98 -1.89
C LYS A 207 1.17 -23.83 -1.43
N GLN A 208 0.08 -23.19 -0.94
CA GLN A 208 -1.11 -23.92 -0.48
C GLN A 208 -1.87 -24.50 -1.68
N ASP A 209 -1.94 -25.81 -1.74
CA ASP A 209 -2.68 -26.54 -2.78
C ASP A 209 -4.15 -26.78 -2.38
N ASN A 210 -5.01 -26.96 -3.39
CA ASN A 210 -6.41 -27.40 -3.21
C ASN A 210 -7.27 -26.49 -2.32
N LEU A 211 -7.01 -25.18 -2.31
CA LEU A 211 -7.87 -24.22 -1.63
C LEU A 211 -9.24 -24.12 -2.33
N PRO A 212 -10.35 -24.03 -1.58
CA PRO A 212 -11.70 -23.94 -2.15
C PRO A 212 -12.05 -22.55 -2.73
N PHE A 213 -11.09 -21.62 -2.75
CA PHE A 213 -11.25 -20.24 -3.23
C PHE A 213 -10.02 -19.79 -4.04
N ASN A 214 -10.22 -18.78 -4.85
CA ASN A 214 -9.16 -18.17 -5.64
C ASN A 214 -8.25 -17.29 -4.78
N ILE A 215 -6.94 -17.35 -5.03
CA ILE A 215 -5.96 -16.43 -4.43
C ILE A 215 -5.53 -15.41 -5.47
N LEU A 216 -5.64 -14.12 -5.11
CA LEU A 216 -5.11 -12.98 -5.84
C LEU A 216 -4.14 -12.23 -4.94
N ILE A 217 -2.91 -12.04 -5.41
CA ILE A 217 -1.91 -11.20 -4.75
C ILE A 217 -1.72 -9.96 -5.59
N VAL A 218 -1.91 -8.79 -4.99
CA VAL A 218 -1.64 -7.50 -5.64
C VAL A 218 -0.40 -6.88 -5.00
N ARG A 219 0.57 -6.52 -5.85
CA ARG A 219 1.83 -5.88 -5.45
C ARG A 219 1.82 -4.40 -5.86
N PRO A 220 1.42 -3.48 -4.99
CA PRO A 220 1.63 -2.06 -5.25
C PRO A 220 3.11 -1.70 -5.23
N SER A 221 3.51 -0.73 -6.05
CA SER A 221 4.74 0.03 -5.85
C SER A 221 4.56 1.05 -4.71
N LEU A 222 5.36 2.11 -4.64
CA LEU A 222 5.13 3.18 -3.67
C LEU A 222 3.74 3.78 -3.89
N ILE A 223 2.92 3.79 -2.85
CA ILE A 223 1.56 4.32 -2.95
C ILE A 223 1.60 5.81 -2.70
N GLY A 224 1.23 6.59 -3.71
CA GLY A 224 1.08 8.03 -3.66
C GLY A 224 -0.36 8.48 -3.38
N PRO A 225 -0.60 9.81 -3.31
CA PRO A 225 -1.92 10.37 -3.06
C PRO A 225 -2.89 10.07 -4.21
N ALA A 226 -4.19 10.04 -3.90
CA ALA A 226 -5.24 9.79 -4.85
C ALA A 226 -5.35 10.87 -5.91
N ILE A 227 -5.68 10.47 -7.14
CA ILE A 227 -6.07 11.40 -8.20
C ILE A 227 -7.51 11.89 -7.97
N ARG A 228 -8.41 10.98 -7.57
CA ARG A 228 -9.86 11.23 -7.50
C ARG A 228 -10.53 10.75 -6.23
N ASP A 229 -10.24 9.51 -5.79
CA ASP A 229 -11.03 8.82 -4.78
C ASP A 229 -10.24 8.51 -3.50
N PRO A 230 -10.81 8.79 -2.32
CA PRO A 230 -12.11 9.40 -2.02
C PRO A 230 -12.22 10.87 -2.40
N TYR A 231 -11.11 11.59 -2.52
CA TYR A 231 -11.00 12.95 -3.02
C TYR A 231 -9.57 13.21 -3.54
N PRO A 232 -9.36 14.22 -4.39
CA PRO A 232 -8.03 14.55 -4.91
C PRO A 232 -7.03 14.83 -3.77
N TYR A 233 -5.83 14.28 -3.90
CA TYR A 233 -4.74 14.36 -2.90
C TYR A 233 -5.02 13.63 -1.58
N TYR A 234 -6.05 12.76 -1.53
CA TYR A 234 -6.24 11.90 -0.36
C TYR A 234 -4.98 11.05 -0.12
N GLY A 235 -4.56 10.99 1.14
CA GLY A 235 -3.48 10.17 1.64
C GLY A 235 -3.02 10.64 3.01
N ASN A 236 -2.28 9.81 3.69
CA ASN A 236 -1.65 10.18 4.95
C ASN A 236 -0.29 10.81 4.64
N ASP A 237 -0.14 12.11 4.84
CA ASP A 237 1.07 12.86 4.52
C ASP A 237 2.31 12.31 5.24
N GLU A 238 2.17 11.85 6.48
CA GLU A 238 3.25 11.25 7.26
C GLU A 238 3.62 9.83 6.80
N GLY A 239 2.67 9.11 6.22
CA GLY A 239 2.83 7.73 5.75
C GLY A 239 3.38 7.61 4.32
N MET A 240 3.47 8.71 3.58
CA MET A 240 3.96 8.70 2.20
C MET A 240 5.48 8.88 2.15
N PRO A 241 6.23 7.94 1.57
CA PRO A 241 7.69 8.00 1.56
C PRO A 241 8.24 9.32 1.01
N LEU A 242 7.61 9.84 -0.03
CA LEU A 242 8.05 11.06 -0.68
C LEU A 242 7.73 12.32 0.16
N HIS A 243 6.59 12.34 0.86
CA HIS A 243 6.27 13.43 1.80
C HIS A 243 7.23 13.43 2.99
N SER A 244 7.56 12.26 3.51
CA SER A 244 8.57 12.11 4.56
C SER A 244 9.95 12.61 4.10
N ALA A 245 10.32 12.40 2.83
CA ALA A 245 11.57 12.94 2.27
C ALA A 245 11.59 14.48 2.31
N ILE A 246 10.52 15.12 1.88
CA ILE A 246 10.43 16.60 1.89
C ILE A 246 10.42 17.14 3.31
N TYR A 247 9.66 16.50 4.20
CA TYR A 247 9.63 16.91 5.60
C TYR A 247 11.05 16.87 6.22
N ASN A 248 11.80 15.80 5.95
CA ASN A 248 13.18 15.66 6.42
C ASN A 248 14.11 16.69 5.79
N LEU A 249 13.99 16.96 4.48
CA LEU A 249 14.74 18.00 3.79
C LEU A 249 14.45 19.40 4.36
N ALA A 250 13.19 19.68 4.64
CA ALA A 250 12.76 20.96 5.18
C ALA A 250 13.23 21.18 6.63
N THR A 251 13.44 20.11 7.38
CA THR A 251 13.79 20.16 8.81
C THR A 251 15.29 19.96 9.09
N ASP A 252 16.08 19.53 8.10
CA ASP A 252 17.53 19.38 8.22
C ASP A 252 18.28 20.17 7.12
N PRO A 253 18.62 21.45 7.39
CA PRO A 253 19.32 22.31 6.44
C PRO A 253 20.75 21.85 6.10
N ASP A 254 21.40 21.04 6.97
CA ASP A 254 22.76 20.53 6.75
C ASP A 254 22.76 19.35 5.75
N TYR A 255 21.61 18.73 5.53
CA TYR A 255 21.35 17.79 4.43
C TYR A 255 20.85 18.51 3.17
N GLY A 256 21.31 19.71 2.94
CA GLY A 256 20.85 20.58 1.87
C GLY A 256 20.73 19.91 0.51
N LEU A 257 20.09 20.62 -0.42
CA LEU A 257 19.88 20.22 -1.83
C LEU A 257 21.16 19.68 -2.52
N ASP A 258 22.35 20.04 -2.03
CA ASP A 258 23.64 19.53 -2.51
C ASP A 258 23.92 18.08 -2.10
N GLU A 259 23.37 17.59 -1.00
CA GLU A 259 23.51 16.19 -0.59
C GLU A 259 22.50 15.26 -1.26
N LEU A 260 21.32 15.77 -1.63
CA LEU A 260 20.36 15.03 -2.46
C LEU A 260 20.92 14.61 -3.83
N GLY A 261 21.89 15.37 -4.36
CA GLY A 261 22.55 15.05 -5.63
C GLY A 261 23.77 14.12 -5.50
N LYS A 262 24.28 13.90 -4.30
CA LYS A 262 25.49 13.09 -4.08
C LYS A 262 25.14 11.66 -3.70
N GLY A 263 24.88 10.80 -4.70
CA GLY A 263 24.64 9.37 -4.50
C GLY A 263 23.27 8.90 -4.96
N ILE A 264 22.36 9.80 -5.27
CA ILE A 264 21.04 9.46 -5.83
C ILE A 264 21.15 9.32 -7.34
N ASN A 265 20.73 8.17 -7.85
CA ASN A 265 20.60 7.97 -9.29
C ASN A 265 19.40 8.79 -9.82
N LEU A 266 19.68 9.95 -10.42
CA LEU A 266 18.64 10.85 -10.94
C LEU A 266 17.89 10.26 -12.15
N ASP A 267 18.49 9.29 -12.83
CA ASP A 267 17.87 8.58 -13.97
C ASP A 267 17.04 7.38 -13.51
N ALA A 268 17.12 7.02 -12.22
CA ALA A 268 16.31 5.94 -11.67
C ALA A 268 14.81 6.30 -11.74
N VAL A 269 14.01 5.30 -12.07
CA VAL A 269 12.55 5.44 -12.07
C VAL A 269 12.08 5.49 -10.62
N PHE A 270 11.38 6.56 -10.27
CA PHE A 270 10.64 6.62 -9.02
C PHE A 270 9.26 6.01 -9.23
N ASP A 271 9.15 4.73 -8.89
CA ASP A 271 7.95 3.96 -9.16
C ASP A 271 6.88 4.21 -8.09
N GLU A 272 6.03 5.19 -8.36
CA GLU A 272 4.89 5.55 -7.51
C GLU A 272 3.57 5.44 -8.29
N ILE A 273 2.52 4.98 -7.60
CA ILE A 273 1.17 4.86 -8.15
C ILE A 273 0.14 5.47 -7.18
N PRO A 274 -0.83 6.26 -7.66
CA PRO A 274 -1.93 6.78 -6.85
C PRO A 274 -2.75 5.67 -6.16
N VAL A 275 -3.14 5.91 -4.91
CA VAL A 275 -3.85 4.92 -4.07
C VAL A 275 -5.17 4.45 -4.68
N ASP A 276 -5.88 5.33 -5.36
CA ASP A 276 -7.15 5.01 -6.02
C ASP A 276 -6.97 4.13 -7.27
N LEU A 277 -5.84 4.24 -7.98
CA LEU A 277 -5.49 3.31 -9.05
C LEU A 277 -5.11 1.93 -8.50
N VAL A 278 -4.44 1.87 -7.35
CA VAL A 278 -4.20 0.59 -6.65
C VAL A 278 -5.52 -0.06 -6.24
N ALA A 279 -6.44 0.71 -5.66
CA ALA A 279 -7.75 0.22 -5.28
C ALA A 279 -8.55 -0.28 -6.49
N ASN A 280 -8.52 0.46 -7.61
CA ASN A 280 -9.15 0.03 -8.86
C ASN A 280 -8.56 -1.27 -9.38
N THR A 281 -7.23 -1.41 -9.39
CA THR A 281 -6.55 -2.65 -9.79
C THR A 281 -7.00 -3.82 -8.93
N CYS A 282 -7.01 -3.67 -7.60
CA CYS A 282 -7.49 -4.69 -6.68
C CYS A 282 -8.93 -5.15 -7.00
N LEU A 283 -9.84 -4.19 -7.14
CA LEU A 283 -11.26 -4.46 -7.30
C LEU A 283 -11.59 -4.99 -8.71
N ALA A 284 -10.94 -4.47 -9.75
CA ALA A 284 -11.12 -4.95 -11.12
C ALA A 284 -10.67 -6.40 -11.28
N HIS A 285 -9.50 -6.77 -10.73
CA HIS A 285 -9.00 -8.14 -10.79
C HIS A 285 -9.81 -9.12 -9.92
N LEU A 286 -10.34 -8.68 -8.77
CA LEU A 286 -11.29 -9.48 -8.00
C LEU A 286 -12.54 -9.80 -8.82
N ALA A 287 -13.16 -8.79 -9.43
CA ALA A 287 -14.36 -8.96 -10.24
C ALA A 287 -14.10 -9.80 -11.51
N ALA A 288 -12.92 -9.71 -12.08
CA ALA A 288 -12.50 -10.54 -13.21
C ALA A 288 -12.19 -12.01 -12.82
N GLY A 289 -12.18 -12.35 -11.53
CA GLY A 289 -11.80 -13.68 -11.05
C GLY A 289 -10.31 -14.00 -11.28
N SER A 290 -9.46 -12.99 -11.33
CA SER A 290 -8.01 -13.16 -11.52
C SER A 290 -7.39 -13.94 -10.37
N ILE A 291 -6.39 -14.76 -10.68
CA ILE A 291 -5.61 -15.56 -9.72
C ILE A 291 -4.11 -15.27 -9.84
N GLY A 292 -3.36 -15.60 -8.80
CA GLY A 292 -1.91 -15.41 -8.76
C GLY A 292 -1.52 -13.95 -8.55
N ILE A 293 -0.40 -13.52 -9.14
CA ILE A 293 0.22 -12.22 -8.88
C ILE A 293 -0.18 -11.20 -9.93
N VAL A 294 -0.52 -10.00 -9.48
CA VAL A 294 -0.76 -8.79 -10.28
C VAL A 294 0.07 -7.66 -9.69
N GLN A 295 0.69 -6.85 -10.52
CA GLN A 295 1.41 -5.65 -10.11
C GLN A 295 0.56 -4.39 -10.34
N ALA A 296 0.64 -3.45 -9.41
CA ALA A 296 0.05 -2.12 -9.50
C ALA A 296 1.17 -1.10 -9.29
N ALA A 297 1.76 -0.61 -10.36
CA ALA A 297 2.99 0.16 -10.35
C ALA A 297 2.90 1.42 -11.23
N GLY A 298 3.91 2.25 -11.19
CA GLY A 298 3.96 3.53 -11.91
C GLY A 298 3.72 3.42 -13.42
N SER A 299 3.99 2.25 -14.03
CA SER A 299 3.67 1.99 -15.43
C SER A 299 2.16 2.06 -15.76
N LEU A 300 1.30 1.93 -14.73
CA LEU A 300 -0.16 2.14 -14.86
C LEU A 300 -0.57 3.62 -14.68
N TYR A 301 0.34 4.49 -14.30
CA TYR A 301 0.10 5.90 -14.07
C TYR A 301 1.00 6.77 -14.95
N ALA A 302 2.08 7.28 -14.41
CA ALA A 302 3.05 8.13 -15.10
C ALA A 302 4.43 7.82 -14.52
N ALA A 303 5.29 7.23 -15.35
CA ALA A 303 6.67 7.04 -14.95
C ALA A 303 7.36 8.41 -14.85
N SER A 304 8.01 8.66 -13.71
CA SER A 304 8.85 9.84 -13.50
C SER A 304 10.22 9.39 -13.02
N THR A 305 11.26 10.07 -13.49
CA THR A 305 12.59 9.86 -12.93
C THR A 305 12.75 10.59 -11.60
N THR A 306 13.68 10.13 -10.79
CA THR A 306 14.04 10.80 -9.54
C THR A 306 14.48 12.25 -9.79
N GLY A 307 15.18 12.50 -10.91
CA GLY A 307 15.59 13.85 -11.32
C GLY A 307 14.40 14.75 -11.65
N GLU A 308 13.40 14.25 -12.40
CA GLU A 308 12.18 15.01 -12.69
C GLU A 308 11.40 15.39 -11.44
N ILE A 309 11.26 14.45 -10.51
CA ILE A 309 10.59 14.68 -9.21
C ILE A 309 11.36 15.71 -8.40
N THR A 310 12.68 15.55 -8.28
CA THR A 310 13.54 16.47 -7.52
C THR A 310 13.47 17.88 -8.11
N ASN A 311 13.55 18.04 -9.43
CA ASN A 311 13.43 19.32 -10.08
C ASN A 311 12.07 19.98 -9.85
N THR A 312 10.98 19.21 -10.02
CA THR A 312 9.62 19.71 -9.77
C THR A 312 9.43 20.14 -8.30
N MET A 313 10.03 19.38 -7.38
CA MET A 313 10.04 19.70 -5.96
C MET A 313 10.77 21.02 -5.70
N ILE A 314 11.99 21.18 -6.21
CA ILE A 314 12.79 22.43 -6.06
C ILE A 314 12.04 23.63 -6.62
N GLU A 315 11.46 23.50 -7.81
CA GLU A 315 10.68 24.59 -8.45
C GLU A 315 9.40 24.95 -7.67
N SER A 316 8.87 24.01 -6.92
CA SER A 316 7.62 24.19 -6.15
C SER A 316 7.86 24.76 -4.74
N VAL A 317 9.10 24.73 -4.24
CA VAL A 317 9.45 25.30 -2.92
C VAL A 317 9.43 26.84 -3.03
N ALA A 318 8.51 27.45 -2.30
CA ALA A 318 8.41 28.92 -2.30
C ALA A 318 9.71 29.58 -1.83
N PRO A 319 10.15 30.72 -2.45
CA PRO A 319 11.34 31.43 -2.03
C PRO A 319 11.35 31.78 -0.52
N MET A 320 10.17 32.02 0.07
CA MET A 320 10.00 32.27 1.49
C MET A 320 10.35 31.05 2.37
N ALA A 321 10.09 29.84 1.87
CA ALA A 321 10.44 28.61 2.58
C ALA A 321 11.97 28.42 2.60
N ILE A 322 12.64 28.69 1.49
CA ILE A 322 14.11 28.68 1.39
C ILE A 322 14.73 29.70 2.35
N GLU A 323 14.12 30.88 2.48
CA GLU A 323 14.61 31.92 3.38
C GLU A 323 14.40 31.54 4.85
N LYS A 324 13.27 30.92 5.22
CA LYS A 324 13.02 30.38 6.57
C LYS A 324 13.99 29.26 6.93
N LEU A 325 14.32 28.38 5.98
CA LEU A 325 15.36 27.36 6.14
C LEU A 325 16.72 27.99 6.44
N ARG A 326 17.13 28.98 5.65
CA ARG A 326 18.41 29.69 5.83
C ARG A 326 18.50 30.43 7.17
N ARG A 327 17.37 30.87 7.73
CA ARG A 327 17.31 31.55 9.02
C ARG A 327 17.20 30.63 10.22
N GLY A 328 17.09 29.31 10.00
CA GLY A 328 16.93 28.36 11.11
C GLY A 328 15.60 28.52 11.86
N GLU A 329 14.58 29.12 11.23
CA GLU A 329 13.27 29.38 11.83
C GLU A 329 12.39 28.11 11.90
N ILE A 330 12.84 26.99 11.34
CA ILE A 330 12.13 25.72 11.33
C ILE A 330 12.69 24.85 12.44
N ARG A 331 11.80 24.35 13.31
CA ARG A 331 12.20 23.43 14.38
C ARG A 331 12.65 22.11 13.79
N GLN A 332 13.87 21.69 14.12
CA GLN A 332 14.35 20.33 13.79
C GLN A 332 13.40 19.29 14.35
N SER A 333 12.85 18.44 13.49
CA SER A 333 12.29 17.16 13.92
C SER A 333 13.42 16.21 14.25
N GLN A 334 13.15 15.19 15.08
CA GLN A 334 14.16 14.19 15.43
C GLN A 334 14.79 13.61 14.15
N ASN A 335 16.11 13.59 14.11
CA ASN A 335 16.97 13.30 12.96
C ASN A 335 16.75 11.86 12.42
N LEU A 336 15.69 11.63 11.64
CA LEU A 336 15.39 10.37 10.93
C LEU A 336 15.99 10.36 9.52
N ALA A 337 16.53 11.49 9.07
CA ALA A 337 17.01 11.72 7.71
C ALA A 337 18.03 10.66 7.21
N PRO A 338 19.13 10.32 7.92
CA PRO A 338 20.14 9.43 7.37
C PRO A 338 19.61 8.04 7.01
N MET A 339 18.72 7.49 7.85
CA MET A 339 18.20 6.14 7.69
C MET A 339 17.11 6.09 6.60
N PHE A 340 16.33 7.16 6.46
CA PHE A 340 15.37 7.30 5.38
C PHE A 340 16.06 7.36 4.01
N TYR A 341 17.15 8.11 3.87
CA TYR A 341 17.93 8.21 2.64
C TYR A 341 18.54 6.86 2.24
N GLN A 342 19.05 6.07 3.20
CA GLN A 342 19.55 4.72 2.92
C GLN A 342 18.46 3.78 2.37
N VAL A 343 17.25 3.89 2.90
CA VAL A 343 16.12 3.12 2.38
C VAL A 343 15.74 3.62 0.99
N LEU A 344 15.66 4.94 0.81
CA LEU A 344 15.31 5.55 -0.48
C LEU A 344 16.34 5.18 -1.56
N GLU A 345 17.63 5.23 -1.27
CA GLU A 345 18.70 4.81 -2.17
C GLU A 345 18.54 3.35 -2.64
N ARG A 346 18.14 2.45 -1.73
CA ARG A 346 17.87 1.05 -2.06
C ARG A 346 16.62 0.88 -2.94
N TYR A 347 15.65 1.81 -2.87
CA TYR A 347 14.45 1.83 -3.73
C TYR A 347 14.70 2.51 -5.07
N MET A 348 15.68 3.41 -5.18
CA MET A 348 16.00 4.14 -6.40
C MET A 348 16.81 3.27 -7.36
N ARG A 349 16.12 2.31 -7.97
CA ARG A 349 16.68 1.34 -8.93
C ARG A 349 16.07 1.58 -10.30
N THR A 350 16.74 1.08 -11.33
CA THR A 350 16.24 1.10 -12.69
C THR A 350 15.41 -0.16 -12.99
N TRP A 351 14.42 -0.42 -12.15
CA TRP A 351 13.45 -1.49 -12.37
C TRP A 351 12.37 -1.05 -13.34
N ASP A 352 12.06 -1.89 -14.33
CA ASP A 352 10.90 -1.79 -15.20
C ASP A 352 9.83 -2.77 -14.68
N ILE A 353 8.98 -2.28 -13.77
CA ILE A 353 7.93 -3.08 -13.14
C ILE A 353 6.77 -3.23 -14.11
N ARG A 354 6.61 -4.42 -14.67
CA ARG A 354 5.58 -4.73 -15.66
C ARG A 354 4.24 -4.99 -15.01
N CYS A 355 3.19 -4.34 -15.54
CA CYS A 355 1.80 -4.52 -15.12
C CYS A 355 0.95 -5.06 -16.26
N GLY A 356 1.48 -6.02 -17.04
CA GLY A 356 0.87 -6.50 -18.29
C GLY A 356 -0.55 -7.02 -18.11
N ARG A 357 -0.86 -7.61 -16.96
CA ARG A 357 -2.21 -8.09 -16.62
C ARG A 357 -3.24 -6.98 -16.43
N SER A 358 -2.78 -5.76 -16.10
CA SER A 358 -3.63 -4.60 -15.80
C SER A 358 -3.66 -3.54 -16.89
N GLU A 359 -2.82 -3.63 -17.94
CA GLU A 359 -2.71 -2.58 -18.97
C GLU A 359 -4.04 -2.30 -19.68
N HIS A 360 -4.83 -3.33 -19.95
CA HIS A 360 -6.14 -3.18 -20.56
C HIS A 360 -7.12 -2.31 -19.76
N LEU A 361 -6.91 -2.18 -18.45
CA LEU A 361 -7.73 -1.32 -17.58
C LEU A 361 -7.51 0.18 -17.85
N LYS A 362 -6.39 0.54 -18.50
CA LYS A 362 -6.11 1.94 -18.90
C LYS A 362 -7.05 2.45 -19.99
N GLU A 363 -7.67 1.55 -20.74
CA GLU A 363 -8.67 1.88 -21.76
C GLU A 363 -10.05 2.16 -21.16
N HIS A 364 -10.22 1.93 -19.86
CA HIS A 364 -11.51 2.06 -19.18
C HIS A 364 -11.53 3.24 -18.22
N THR A 365 -12.62 3.99 -18.27
CA THR A 365 -12.98 5.04 -17.30
C THR A 365 -13.85 4.48 -16.17
N GLY A 366 -14.10 5.29 -15.13
CA GLY A 366 -15.00 4.95 -14.03
C GLY A 366 -14.33 4.20 -12.89
N VAL A 367 -15.15 3.62 -12.02
CA VAL A 367 -14.78 3.15 -10.66
C VAL A 367 -13.67 2.09 -10.65
N LEU A 368 -13.66 1.22 -11.66
CA LEU A 368 -12.69 0.12 -11.79
C LEU A 368 -11.66 0.34 -12.91
N GLY A 369 -11.77 1.47 -13.64
CA GLY A 369 -10.84 1.79 -14.72
C GLY A 369 -9.59 2.51 -14.23
N LEU A 370 -8.55 2.45 -15.06
CA LEU A 370 -7.28 3.15 -14.84
C LEU A 370 -7.02 4.26 -15.86
N SER A 371 -8.06 4.65 -16.65
CA SER A 371 -7.92 5.75 -17.60
C SER A 371 -7.58 7.05 -16.89
N LEU A 372 -6.62 7.76 -17.46
CA LEU A 372 -6.14 9.08 -17.00
C LEU A 372 -6.74 10.23 -17.82
N ASP A 373 -7.85 9.98 -18.53
CA ASP A 373 -8.49 10.99 -19.37
C ASP A 373 -8.80 12.26 -18.57
N GLY A 374 -8.27 13.40 -19.05
CA GLY A 374 -8.42 14.69 -18.41
C GLY A 374 -7.51 14.92 -17.19
N HIS A 375 -6.60 13.99 -16.86
CA HIS A 375 -5.65 14.14 -15.77
C HIS A 375 -4.28 14.61 -16.27
N ASP A 376 -3.81 15.75 -15.75
CA ASP A 376 -2.46 16.25 -15.99
C ASP A 376 -1.53 15.85 -14.83
N ALA A 377 -0.75 14.78 -15.02
CA ALA A 377 0.14 14.25 -14.00
C ALA A 377 1.23 15.25 -13.57
N LYS A 378 1.70 16.13 -14.48
CA LYS A 378 2.70 17.16 -14.13
C LYS A 378 2.09 18.26 -13.27
N ALA A 379 0.92 18.76 -13.65
CA ALA A 379 0.20 19.74 -12.86
C ALA A 379 -0.17 19.19 -11.48
N PHE A 380 -0.63 17.92 -11.43
CA PHE A 380 -0.93 17.23 -10.19
C PHE A 380 0.30 17.12 -9.28
N MET A 381 1.45 16.71 -9.82
CA MET A 381 2.69 16.61 -9.06
C MET A 381 3.15 17.97 -8.53
N LYS A 382 3.13 18.99 -9.37
CA LYS A 382 3.50 20.37 -8.97
C LYS A 382 2.62 20.89 -7.83
N HIS A 383 1.32 20.71 -7.93
CA HIS A 383 0.37 21.15 -6.91
C HIS A 383 0.54 20.35 -5.61
N ARG A 384 0.77 19.05 -5.70
CA ARG A 384 1.11 18.19 -4.56
C ARG A 384 2.30 18.76 -3.78
N TRP A 385 3.40 19.11 -4.47
CA TRP A 385 4.59 19.67 -3.82
C TRP A 385 4.33 21.00 -3.16
N GLN A 386 3.55 21.86 -3.79
CA GLN A 386 3.13 23.14 -3.20
C GLN A 386 2.35 22.91 -1.89
N ASN A 387 1.42 21.98 -1.89
CA ASN A 387 0.63 21.66 -0.71
C ASN A 387 1.51 21.11 0.44
N VAL A 388 2.38 20.14 0.16
CA VAL A 388 3.29 19.58 1.17
C VAL A 388 4.24 20.66 1.71
N THR A 389 4.80 21.50 0.83
CA THR A 389 5.66 22.60 1.23
C THR A 389 4.91 23.60 2.11
N ASN A 390 3.70 23.98 1.74
CA ASN A 390 2.88 24.90 2.55
C ASN A 390 2.61 24.32 3.94
N LEU A 391 2.29 23.02 4.02
CA LEU A 391 2.03 22.32 5.27
C LEU A 391 3.27 22.28 6.16
N VAL A 392 4.42 21.89 5.62
CA VAL A 392 5.70 21.81 6.35
C VAL A 392 6.15 23.17 6.87
N PHE A 393 5.99 24.21 6.08
CA PHE A 393 6.45 25.56 6.42
C PHE A 393 5.38 26.42 7.12
N GLY A 394 4.19 25.88 7.36
CA GLY A 394 3.08 26.62 7.97
C GLY A 394 2.65 27.82 7.14
N LEU A 395 2.74 27.71 5.79
CA LEU A 395 2.30 28.74 4.86
C LEU A 395 0.81 28.52 4.59
N SER A 396 0.01 29.60 4.64
CA SER A 396 -1.42 29.53 4.29
C SER A 396 -1.55 29.06 2.84
N SER A 397 -2.43 28.10 2.59
CA SER A 397 -2.86 27.74 1.23
C SER A 397 -3.49 28.98 0.61
N THR A 398 -2.88 29.53 -0.44
CA THR A 398 -3.46 30.62 -1.23
C THR A 398 -4.52 30.09 -2.17
#